data_9a93181556c4ac5a63da56fd32c11e28
#
_entry.id   9a93181556c4ac5a63da56fd32c11e28
#
_cell.length_a   1.000
_cell.length_b   1.000
_cell.length_c   1.000
_cell.angle_alpha   90.00
_cell.angle_beta   90.00
_cell.angle_gamma   90.00
#
_symmetry.space_group_name_H-M   'P 1'
#
loop_
_entity.id
_entity.type
_entity.pdbx_description
1 polymer ?
#
loop_
_entity_poly.entity_id
_entity_poly.type
_entity_poly.pdbx_seq_one_letter_code
_entity_poly.pdbx_strand_id
1 'polypeptide(L)'
;GAYIACPDPIDFRAFTVVDDFSRECPTIHVDTSIGGLRVVRLLEELRATRGFPRTVVCDNGPEFTSRAFLTWAEERGIEIRFIQPGKPTQNAFIESFNGRLREECLETHWFTSLRHAREVIEAWRVDYNEVRPHSSIGDRTPAEFAAQFRSEAA
;
A
#
# COMPACT_ATOMS: atom_id res chain seq x y z
N GLY A 1 -4.95 10.88 -0.39
CA GLY A 1 -4.33 10.17 0.72
C GLY A 1 -3.84 8.78 0.35
N ALA A 2 -3.13 8.18 1.23
CA ALA A 2 -2.60 6.84 1.04
C ALA A 2 -3.00 5.94 2.21
N TYR A 3 -3.30 4.69 1.90
CA TYR A 3 -3.45 3.63 2.88
C TYR A 3 -2.17 2.82 2.91
N ILE A 4 -1.63 2.58 4.10
CA ILE A 4 -0.47 1.75 4.30
C ILE A 4 -0.82 0.61 5.26
N ALA A 5 -0.25 -0.55 5.03
CA ALA A 5 -0.53 -1.73 5.85
C ALA A 5 0.61 -2.73 5.79
N CYS A 6 0.71 -3.56 6.82
CA CYS A 6 1.50 -4.78 6.84
C CYS A 6 0.53 -5.90 7.17
N PRO A 7 -0.11 -6.53 6.17
CA PRO A 7 -1.01 -7.65 6.43
C PRO A 7 -0.30 -8.79 7.16
N ASP A 8 -1.10 -9.63 7.82
CA ASP A 8 -0.60 -10.68 8.70
C ASP A 8 0.52 -11.50 8.07
N PRO A 9 1.63 -11.69 8.81
CA PRO A 9 2.77 -12.40 8.28
C PRO A 9 2.48 -13.90 8.10
N ILE A 10 3.00 -14.45 7.02
CA ILE A 10 3.19 -15.88 6.87
C ILE A 10 4.64 -16.13 7.30
N ASP A 11 5.56 -16.31 6.37
CA ASP A 11 6.99 -16.42 6.71
C ASP A 11 7.77 -15.11 6.46
N PHE A 12 7.07 -14.05 6.08
CA PHE A 12 7.64 -12.75 5.78
C PHE A 12 6.60 -11.66 6.04
N ARG A 13 7.07 -10.41 6.00
CA ARG A 13 6.22 -9.22 6.12
C ARG A 13 6.10 -8.56 4.75
N ALA A 14 4.91 -8.05 4.44
CA ALA A 14 4.66 -7.29 3.22
C ALA A 14 4.11 -5.91 3.61
N PHE A 15 4.82 -4.86 3.23
CA PHE A 15 4.37 -3.47 3.42
C PHE A 15 3.70 -3.00 2.15
N THR A 16 2.43 -2.61 2.24
CA THR A 16 1.63 -2.18 1.09
C THR A 16 1.29 -0.70 1.18
N VAL A 17 1.32 -0.03 0.04
CA VAL A 17 0.84 1.35 -0.10
C VAL A 17 -0.20 1.37 -1.21
N VAL A 18 -1.35 1.98 -0.94
CA VAL A 18 -2.44 2.11 -1.91
C VAL A 18 -2.92 3.56 -1.94
N ASP A 19 -3.03 4.12 -3.14
CA ASP A 19 -3.57 5.46 -3.36
C ASP A 19 -5.10 5.37 -3.36
N ASP A 20 -5.76 6.13 -2.49
CA ASP A 20 -7.22 6.09 -2.35
C ASP A 20 -7.96 6.78 -3.49
N PHE A 21 -7.30 7.66 -4.24
CA PHE A 21 -7.90 8.33 -5.38
C PHE A 21 -7.79 7.50 -6.65
N SER A 22 -6.56 7.16 -7.06
CA SER A 22 -6.32 6.43 -8.31
C SER A 22 -6.53 4.93 -8.18
N ARG A 23 -6.55 4.41 -6.96
CA ARG A 23 -6.59 2.96 -6.64
C ARG A 23 -5.28 2.24 -7.00
N GLU A 24 -4.26 2.96 -7.41
CA GLU A 24 -2.95 2.36 -7.66
C GLU A 24 -2.34 1.82 -6.38
N CYS A 25 -1.60 0.72 -6.51
CA CYS A 25 -0.72 0.20 -5.48
C CYS A 25 0.72 0.52 -5.87
N PRO A 26 1.29 1.64 -5.41
CA PRO A 26 2.62 2.06 -5.81
C PRO A 26 3.73 1.12 -5.39
N THR A 27 3.57 0.42 -4.30
CA THR A 27 4.58 -0.53 -3.83
C THR A 27 4.00 -1.61 -2.93
N ILE A 28 4.58 -2.79 -3.02
CA ILE A 28 4.47 -3.84 -2.01
C ILE A 28 5.90 -4.28 -1.71
N HIS A 29 6.42 -3.89 -0.56
CA HIS A 29 7.77 -4.25 -0.14
C HIS A 29 7.74 -5.49 0.75
N VAL A 30 8.60 -6.45 0.45
CA VAL A 30 8.63 -7.75 1.14
C VAL A 30 9.97 -7.94 1.82
N ASP A 31 9.94 -8.26 3.11
CA ASP A 31 11.13 -8.56 3.89
C ASP A 31 10.76 -9.46 5.08
N THR A 32 11.76 -9.96 5.79
CA THR A 32 11.55 -10.78 6.99
C THR A 32 11.01 -9.95 8.15
N SER A 33 11.41 -8.68 8.23
CA SER A 33 10.88 -7.73 9.22
C SER A 33 10.84 -6.34 8.60
N ILE A 34 9.87 -5.52 9.04
CA ILE A 34 9.69 -4.15 8.57
C ILE A 34 9.37 -3.28 9.78
N GLY A 35 10.32 -2.45 10.19
CA GLY A 35 10.13 -1.50 11.29
C GLY A 35 9.83 -0.09 10.80
N GLY A 36 9.64 0.82 11.75
CA GLY A 36 9.28 2.21 11.45
C GLY A 36 10.29 2.94 10.57
N LEU A 37 11.58 2.74 10.79
CA LEU A 37 12.62 3.35 9.94
C LEU A 37 12.57 2.86 8.50
N ARG A 38 12.26 1.58 8.30
CA ARG A 38 12.11 1.03 6.95
C ARG A 38 10.89 1.62 6.25
N VAL A 39 9.77 1.77 6.97
CA VAL A 39 8.57 2.42 6.45
C VAL A 39 8.88 3.84 5.97
N VAL A 40 9.58 4.62 6.79
CA VAL A 40 10.01 5.98 6.45
C VAL A 40 10.84 5.97 5.16
N ARG A 41 11.81 5.08 5.07
CA ARG A 41 12.69 4.98 3.89
C ARG A 41 11.88 4.66 2.63
N LEU A 42 10.94 3.72 2.72
CA LEU A 42 10.12 3.32 1.58
C LEU A 42 9.21 4.46 1.10
N LEU A 43 8.62 5.22 2.03
CA LEU A 43 7.81 6.38 1.68
C LEU A 43 8.64 7.51 1.09
N GLU A 44 9.87 7.72 1.59
CA GLU A 44 10.80 8.69 0.99
C GLU A 44 11.21 8.29 -0.44
N GLU A 45 11.39 7.00 -0.70
CA GLU A 45 11.66 6.52 -2.07
C GLU A 45 10.48 6.80 -3.01
N LEU A 46 9.27 6.61 -2.55
CA LEU A 46 8.06 6.90 -3.35
C LEU A 46 7.90 8.39 -3.65
N ARG A 47 8.41 9.24 -2.81
CA ARG A 47 8.38 10.70 -3.01
C ARG A 47 8.95 11.10 -4.37
N ALA A 48 10.02 10.45 -4.82
CA ALA A 48 10.70 10.80 -6.06
C ALA A 48 9.79 10.70 -7.29
N THR A 49 8.79 9.82 -7.25
CA THR A 49 7.88 9.58 -8.37
C THR A 49 6.47 10.09 -8.12
N ARG A 50 6.02 10.18 -6.87
CA ARG A 50 4.61 10.45 -6.54
C ARG A 50 4.42 11.66 -5.61
N GLY A 51 5.46 12.17 -5.00
CA GLY A 51 5.34 13.16 -3.93
C GLY A 51 4.87 12.53 -2.61
N PHE A 52 4.62 13.38 -1.62
CA PHE A 52 4.09 12.93 -0.34
C PHE A 52 2.57 13.03 -0.32
N PRO A 53 1.87 12.05 0.28
CA PRO A 53 0.44 12.17 0.53
C PRO A 53 0.19 13.23 1.61
N ARG A 54 -0.99 13.83 1.59
CA ARG A 54 -1.40 14.75 2.67
C ARG A 54 -1.79 13.97 3.92
N THR A 55 -2.39 12.82 3.72
CA THR A 55 -2.92 11.97 4.79
C THR A 55 -2.49 10.53 4.54
N VAL A 56 -2.05 9.88 5.59
CA VAL A 56 -1.75 8.44 5.60
C VAL A 56 -2.71 7.77 6.57
N VAL A 57 -3.42 6.76 6.10
CA VAL A 57 -4.33 5.94 6.92
C VAL A 57 -3.67 4.59 7.19
N CYS A 58 -3.57 4.21 8.44
CA CYS A 58 -2.89 2.96 8.85
C CYS A 58 -3.50 2.40 10.14
N ASP A 59 -3.14 1.17 10.45
CA ASP A 59 -3.50 0.56 11.73
C ASP A 59 -2.51 0.97 12.84
N ASN A 60 -2.68 0.40 14.04
CA ASN A 60 -1.85 0.68 15.20
C ASN A 60 -0.66 -0.29 15.32
N GLY A 61 -0.18 -0.85 14.22
CA GLY A 61 0.98 -1.72 14.24
C GLY A 61 2.23 -1.01 14.79
N PRO A 62 3.18 -1.75 15.38
CA PRO A 62 4.37 -1.15 15.99
C PRO A 62 5.19 -0.31 15.01
N GLU A 63 5.22 -0.68 13.74
CA GLU A 63 5.90 0.07 12.68
C GLU A 63 5.28 1.45 12.46
N PHE A 64 3.96 1.60 12.66
CA PHE A 64 3.21 2.84 12.44
C PHE A 64 3.02 3.67 13.71
N THR A 65 3.21 3.10 14.88
CA THR A 65 3.20 3.82 16.14
C THR A 65 4.62 4.19 16.59
N SER A 66 5.64 3.81 15.85
CA SER A 66 7.03 4.09 16.17
C SER A 66 7.32 5.59 16.20
N ARG A 67 8.27 5.99 17.04
CA ARG A 67 8.73 7.38 17.09
C ARG A 67 9.27 7.83 15.74
N ALA A 68 10.01 6.97 15.05
CA ALA A 68 10.59 7.28 13.74
C ALA A 68 9.54 7.67 12.72
N PHE A 69 8.47 6.88 12.61
CA PHE A 69 7.40 7.15 11.66
C PHE A 69 6.60 8.40 12.03
N LEU A 70 6.20 8.55 13.28
CA LEU A 70 5.39 9.69 13.72
C LEU A 70 6.15 11.00 13.64
N THR A 71 7.43 11.02 14.01
CA THR A 71 8.29 12.20 13.90
C THR A 71 8.48 12.60 12.45
N TRP A 72 8.74 11.63 11.58
CA TRP A 72 8.88 11.87 10.15
C TRP A 72 7.61 12.49 9.56
N ALA A 73 6.45 11.95 9.88
CA ALA A 73 5.17 12.46 9.39
C ALA A 73 4.94 13.91 9.84
N GLU A 74 5.22 14.21 11.09
CA GLU A 74 5.11 15.56 11.65
C GLU A 74 6.03 16.54 10.92
N GLU A 75 7.29 16.17 10.71
CA GLU A 75 8.27 17.00 10.00
C GLU A 75 7.88 17.27 8.55
N ARG A 76 7.20 16.32 7.91
CA ARG A 76 6.75 16.44 6.53
C ARG A 76 5.36 17.04 6.37
N GLY A 77 4.68 17.35 7.47
CA GLY A 77 3.33 17.89 7.45
C GLY A 77 2.28 16.88 6.98
N ILE A 78 2.52 15.60 7.21
CA ILE A 78 1.63 14.52 6.82
C ILE A 78 0.72 14.18 8.01
N GLU A 79 -0.59 14.21 7.78
CA GLU A 79 -1.56 13.78 8.78
C GLU A 79 -1.62 12.26 8.84
N ILE A 80 -1.51 11.69 10.03
CA ILE A 80 -1.67 10.26 10.25
C ILE A 80 -3.04 10.01 10.87
N ARG A 81 -3.82 9.16 10.21
CA ARG A 81 -5.11 8.70 10.71
C ARG A 81 -5.03 7.22 11.03
N PHE A 82 -5.17 6.90 12.31
CA PHE A 82 -5.21 5.51 12.73
C PHE A 82 -6.61 4.95 12.57
N ILE A 83 -6.66 3.75 12.00
CA ILE A 83 -7.91 3.00 11.84
C ILE A 83 -8.39 2.52 13.20
N GLN A 84 -9.65 2.79 13.52
CA GLN A 84 -10.24 2.31 14.78
C GLN A 84 -10.68 0.85 14.61
N PRO A 85 -10.21 -0.06 15.49
CA PRO A 85 -10.66 -1.45 15.46
C PRO A 85 -12.18 -1.56 15.60
N GLY A 86 -12.79 -2.44 14.84
CA GLY A 86 -14.23 -2.69 14.92
C GLY A 86 -15.13 -1.73 14.15
N LYS A 87 -14.56 -0.84 13.33
CA LYS A 87 -15.33 0.07 12.46
C LYS A 87 -15.08 -0.27 10.98
N PRO A 88 -15.76 -1.28 10.44
CA PRO A 88 -15.49 -1.78 9.09
C PRO A 88 -15.74 -0.75 7.98
N THR A 89 -16.64 0.21 8.18
CA THR A 89 -16.96 1.21 7.16
C THR A 89 -15.82 2.19 6.89
N GLN A 90 -14.89 2.36 7.82
CA GLN A 90 -13.75 3.26 7.65
C GLN A 90 -12.68 2.69 6.72
N ASN A 91 -12.71 1.39 6.44
CA ASN A 91 -11.62 0.67 5.81
C ASN A 91 -12.04 -0.28 4.70
N ALA A 92 -13.27 -0.19 4.22
CA ALA A 92 -13.79 -1.13 3.23
C ALA A 92 -12.85 -1.29 2.03
N PHE A 93 -12.25 -0.20 1.57
CA PHE A 93 -11.32 -0.22 0.43
C PHE A 93 -10.03 -0.98 0.73
N ILE A 94 -9.36 -0.65 1.83
CA ILE A 94 -8.08 -1.30 2.16
C ILE A 94 -8.29 -2.75 2.59
N GLU A 95 -9.38 -3.06 3.25
CA GLU A 95 -9.73 -4.43 3.59
C GLU A 95 -9.98 -5.27 2.34
N SER A 96 -10.67 -4.70 1.35
CA SER A 96 -10.90 -5.34 0.06
C SER A 96 -9.58 -5.59 -0.68
N PHE A 97 -8.70 -4.60 -0.70
CA PHE A 97 -7.37 -4.74 -1.30
C PHE A 97 -6.56 -5.85 -0.62
N ASN A 98 -6.46 -5.79 0.70
CA ASN A 98 -5.71 -6.79 1.46
C ASN A 98 -6.29 -8.19 1.31
N GLY A 99 -7.61 -8.30 1.27
CA GLY A 99 -8.29 -9.56 1.02
C GLY A 99 -7.93 -10.16 -0.35
N ARG A 100 -7.92 -9.34 -1.38
CA ARG A 100 -7.53 -9.79 -2.74
C ARG A 100 -6.07 -10.21 -2.80
N LEU A 101 -5.18 -9.43 -2.21
CA LEU A 101 -3.76 -9.78 -2.14
C LEU A 101 -3.58 -11.14 -1.45
N ARG A 102 -4.24 -11.34 -0.33
CA ARG A 102 -4.18 -12.60 0.41
C ARG A 102 -4.74 -13.76 -0.40
N GLU A 103 -5.96 -13.63 -0.89
CA GLU A 103 -6.66 -14.72 -1.58
C GLU A 103 -6.05 -15.06 -2.93
N GLU A 104 -5.65 -14.06 -3.70
CA GLU A 104 -5.18 -14.25 -5.06
C GLU A 104 -3.67 -14.49 -5.16
N CYS A 105 -2.91 -14.07 -4.17
CA CYS A 105 -1.45 -14.13 -4.23
C CYS A 105 -0.82 -14.88 -3.05
N LEU A 106 -1.08 -14.45 -1.83
CA LEU A 106 -0.35 -14.97 -0.67
C LEU A 106 -0.75 -16.40 -0.31
N GLU A 107 -2.03 -16.74 -0.41
CA GLU A 107 -2.55 -18.07 -0.06
C GLU A 107 -2.48 -19.08 -1.21
N THR A 108 -2.30 -18.62 -2.45
CA THR A 108 -2.29 -19.50 -3.63
C THR A 108 -0.89 -19.96 -4.03
N HIS A 109 0.14 -19.44 -3.38
CA HIS A 109 1.53 -19.74 -3.74
C HIS A 109 2.29 -20.34 -2.56
N TRP A 110 3.19 -21.30 -2.86
CA TRP A 110 4.21 -21.77 -1.95
C TRP A 110 5.50 -20.99 -2.26
N PHE A 111 5.91 -20.13 -1.35
CA PHE A 111 7.10 -19.32 -1.56
C PHE A 111 8.34 -20.10 -1.11
N THR A 112 9.25 -20.35 -2.04
CA THR A 112 10.47 -21.12 -1.77
C THR A 112 11.59 -20.26 -1.17
N SER A 113 11.47 -18.94 -1.31
CA SER A 113 12.45 -17.98 -0.80
C SER A 113 11.81 -16.58 -0.74
N LEU A 114 12.48 -15.68 -0.06
CA LEU A 114 12.07 -14.27 -0.03
C LEU A 114 12.12 -13.65 -1.44
N ARG A 115 13.13 -14.01 -2.22
CA ARG A 115 13.26 -13.59 -3.61
C ARG A 115 12.07 -14.05 -4.46
N HIS A 116 11.65 -15.29 -4.31
CA HIS A 116 10.48 -15.84 -5.00
C HIS A 116 9.22 -15.08 -4.61
N ALA A 117 9.03 -14.83 -3.31
CA ALA A 117 7.91 -14.04 -2.82
C ALA A 117 7.88 -12.64 -3.44
N ARG A 118 9.02 -11.97 -3.51
CA ARG A 118 9.14 -10.64 -4.12
C ARG A 118 8.72 -10.65 -5.59
N GLU A 119 9.18 -11.65 -6.35
CA GLU A 119 8.87 -11.76 -7.77
C GLU A 119 7.37 -11.99 -8.00
N VAL A 120 6.77 -12.90 -7.26
CA VAL A 120 5.35 -13.23 -7.39
C VAL A 120 4.46 -12.06 -6.99
N ILE A 121 4.76 -11.43 -5.86
CA ILE A 121 3.98 -10.32 -5.34
C ILE A 121 4.10 -9.10 -6.26
N GLU A 122 5.29 -8.82 -6.78
CA GLU A 122 5.49 -7.72 -7.74
C GLU A 122 4.68 -7.95 -9.04
N ALA A 123 4.67 -9.17 -9.56
CA ALA A 123 3.87 -9.51 -10.73
C ALA A 123 2.37 -9.28 -10.45
N TRP A 124 1.91 -9.66 -9.26
CA TRP A 124 0.52 -9.41 -8.86
C TRP A 124 0.20 -7.92 -8.77
N ARG A 125 1.13 -7.12 -8.20
CA ARG A 125 0.97 -5.67 -8.10
C ARG A 125 0.85 -5.01 -9.46
N VAL A 126 1.69 -5.37 -10.40
CA VAL A 126 1.67 -4.85 -11.77
C VAL A 126 0.35 -5.20 -12.46
N ASP A 127 -0.11 -6.45 -12.32
CA ASP A 127 -1.40 -6.89 -12.85
C ASP A 127 -2.56 -6.07 -12.27
N TYR A 128 -2.55 -5.86 -10.95
CA TYR A 128 -3.55 -5.06 -10.25
C TYR A 128 -3.62 -3.64 -10.80
N ASN A 129 -2.48 -3.01 -11.02
CA ASN A 129 -2.41 -1.62 -11.50
C ASN A 129 -2.72 -1.46 -12.99
N GLU A 130 -2.25 -2.36 -13.82
CA GLU A 130 -2.19 -2.15 -15.27
C GLU A 130 -3.17 -2.97 -16.07
N VAL A 131 -3.65 -4.09 -15.54
CA VAL A 131 -4.48 -5.03 -16.28
C VAL A 131 -5.91 -5.10 -15.75
N ARG A 132 -6.09 -4.95 -14.42
CA ARG A 132 -7.38 -5.19 -13.79
C ARG A 132 -8.25 -3.93 -13.73
N PRO A 133 -9.44 -3.92 -14.39
CA PRO A 133 -10.37 -2.81 -14.28
C PRO A 133 -11.08 -2.79 -12.92
N HIS A 134 -11.44 -1.60 -12.45
CA HIS A 134 -12.14 -1.39 -11.19
C HIS A 134 -13.42 -0.60 -11.40
N SER A 135 -14.54 -1.08 -10.85
CA SER A 135 -15.84 -0.43 -11.01
C SER A 135 -15.88 0.96 -10.37
N SER A 136 -15.17 1.18 -9.28
CA SER A 136 -15.13 2.47 -8.58
C SER A 136 -14.48 3.59 -9.40
N ILE A 137 -13.76 3.26 -10.47
CA ILE A 137 -13.11 4.23 -11.36
C ILE A 137 -13.51 4.00 -12.82
N GLY A 138 -14.79 3.65 -13.05
CA GLY A 138 -15.38 3.51 -14.39
C GLY A 138 -14.83 2.34 -15.18
N ASP A 139 -14.55 1.21 -14.53
CA ASP A 139 -14.01 -0.01 -15.12
C ASP A 139 -12.65 0.18 -15.81
N ARG A 140 -11.94 1.25 -15.45
CA ARG A 140 -10.56 1.47 -15.89
C ARG A 140 -9.60 0.77 -14.93
N THR A 141 -8.39 0.50 -15.41
CA THR A 141 -7.31 0.08 -14.50
C THR A 141 -6.85 1.27 -13.67
N PRO A 142 -6.26 1.07 -12.49
CA PRO A 142 -5.68 2.16 -11.71
C PRO A 142 -4.67 2.99 -12.51
N ALA A 143 -3.81 2.35 -13.31
CA ALA A 143 -2.82 3.06 -14.12
C ALA A 143 -3.47 3.93 -15.18
N GLU A 144 -4.52 3.44 -15.87
CA GLU A 144 -5.27 4.21 -16.85
C GLU A 144 -5.94 5.45 -16.22
N PHE A 145 -6.56 5.26 -15.07
CA PHE A 145 -7.21 6.34 -14.34
C PHE A 145 -6.21 7.41 -13.92
N ALA A 146 -5.08 7.01 -13.34
CA ALA A 146 -4.04 7.94 -12.91
C ALA A 146 -3.44 8.71 -14.09
N ALA A 147 -3.20 8.05 -15.22
CA ALA A 147 -2.67 8.68 -16.44
C ALA A 147 -3.63 9.72 -17.01
N GLN A 148 -4.92 9.41 -17.05
CA GLN A 148 -5.96 10.34 -17.50
C GLN A 148 -5.99 11.59 -16.61
N PHE A 149 -5.96 11.42 -15.31
CA PHE A 149 -5.98 12.54 -14.37
C PHE A 149 -4.75 13.42 -14.50
N ARG A 150 -3.56 12.84 -14.66
CA ARG A 150 -2.32 13.62 -14.90
C ARG A 150 -2.40 14.39 -16.21
N SER A 151 -2.95 13.81 -17.26
CA SER A 151 -3.13 14.47 -18.55
C SER A 151 -4.09 15.65 -18.45
N GLU A 152 -5.18 15.52 -17.69
CA GLU A 152 -6.14 16.60 -17.46
C GLU A 152 -5.57 17.72 -16.61
N ALA A 153 -4.64 17.39 -15.68
CA ALA A 153 -3.98 18.36 -14.82
C ALA A 153 -2.88 19.17 -15.53
N ALA A 154 -2.38 18.63 -16.62
CA ALA A 154 -1.35 19.31 -17.43
C ALA A 154 -1.98 20.33 -18.37
#